data_4d6312f3d110a0b80a415d19adddbeda
#
_entry.id   4d6312f3d110a0b80a415d19adddbeda
#
_cell.length_a   1.000
_cell.length_b   1.000
_cell.length_c   1.000
_cell.angle_alpha   90.00
_cell.angle_beta   90.00
_cell.angle_gamma   90.00
#
_symmetry.space_group_name_H-M   'P 1'
#
loop_
_entity.id
_entity.type
_entity.pdbx_description
1 polymer ?
#
loop_
_entity_poly.entity_id
_entity_poly.type
_entity_poly.pdbx_seq_one_letter_code
_entity_poly.pdbx_strand_id
1 'polypeptide(L)'
;MNEKYNVYLVSDSTGETLDRIFLSLKSQFANFDYEKKEYAFVRTEQQIDKIIKECSKLQNSIILYTIVETKLAKYISKQSEKNKVPCFGILGNLILSFSKLLNQKAIHKPSAQHVLDDDYYKRIEAIQFTMSHDDGKKTEDINQADIILLGVSRTSKTPTSIYLANRGYKTLNIPLVLDHKIPQILKENFSKFCVIGLVADPERLSEIRRTRASVNQSIDLKAYTDVEAIKVEVENSKKMFKQYGWPTIDVTRRSVEETAASIIKIFEIKKNK
;
A
#
# COMPACT_ATOMS: atom_id res chain seq x y z
N MET A 1 12.19 32.99 2.43
CA MET A 1 11.31 32.27 1.47
C MET A 1 11.99 30.94 1.20
N ASN A 2 11.29 29.83 1.37
CA ASN A 2 11.87 28.53 0.97
C ASN A 2 12.00 28.49 -0.55
N GLU A 3 13.18 28.09 -1.03
CA GLU A 3 13.40 27.89 -2.46
C GLU A 3 12.54 26.72 -2.95
N LYS A 4 11.76 26.94 -4.00
CA LYS A 4 10.98 25.87 -4.65
C LYS A 4 11.86 25.08 -5.60
N TYR A 5 11.82 23.76 -5.47
CA TYR A 5 12.58 22.83 -6.32
C TYR A 5 11.69 22.20 -7.40
N ASN A 6 12.28 21.96 -8.58
CA ASN A 6 11.63 21.23 -9.66
C ASN A 6 12.20 19.81 -9.72
N VAL A 7 11.44 18.81 -9.30
CA VAL A 7 11.88 17.42 -9.21
C VAL A 7 11.34 16.63 -10.39
N TYR A 8 12.27 16.11 -11.21
CA TYR A 8 11.98 15.32 -12.39
C TYR A 8 12.23 13.84 -12.09
N LEU A 9 11.17 13.04 -12.10
CA LEU A 9 11.24 11.60 -11.93
C LEU A 9 11.24 10.93 -13.31
N VAL A 10 12.34 10.28 -13.68
CA VAL A 10 12.55 9.72 -15.02
C VAL A 10 12.72 8.22 -14.95
N SER A 11 11.85 7.46 -15.60
CA SER A 11 11.88 5.99 -15.61
C SER A 11 11.76 5.43 -17.03
N ASP A 12 12.44 4.32 -17.31
CA ASP A 12 12.26 3.52 -18.53
C ASP A 12 11.11 2.51 -18.45
N SER A 13 10.37 2.51 -17.31
CA SER A 13 9.18 1.72 -17.02
C SER A 13 8.03 2.64 -16.55
N THR A 14 7.10 2.13 -15.74
CA THR A 14 5.92 2.88 -15.23
C THR A 14 6.28 4.05 -14.32
N GLY A 15 7.44 4.04 -13.68
CA GLY A 15 7.87 5.07 -12.71
C GLY A 15 7.40 4.85 -11.27
N GLU A 16 6.54 3.86 -11.00
CA GLU A 16 5.96 3.64 -9.68
C GLU A 16 7.02 3.45 -8.58
N THR A 17 8.05 2.63 -8.83
CA THR A 17 9.15 2.43 -7.88
C THR A 17 9.86 3.74 -7.55
N LEU A 18 10.12 4.56 -8.58
CA LEU A 18 10.80 5.84 -8.42
C LEU A 18 9.96 6.83 -7.62
N ASP A 19 8.66 6.88 -7.86
CA ASP A 19 7.73 7.71 -7.10
C ASP A 19 7.71 7.33 -5.62
N ARG A 20 7.65 6.03 -5.29
CA ARG A 20 7.70 5.52 -3.92
C ARG A 20 9.00 5.89 -3.21
N ILE A 21 10.14 5.76 -3.91
CA ILE A 21 11.45 6.18 -3.38
C ILE A 21 11.47 7.68 -3.13
N PHE A 22 10.96 8.48 -4.05
CA PHE A 22 10.88 9.94 -3.88
C PHE A 22 10.02 10.33 -2.69
N LEU A 23 8.84 9.72 -2.51
CA LEU A 23 7.98 9.98 -1.35
C LEU A 23 8.67 9.63 -0.03
N SER A 24 9.40 8.51 0.02
CA SER A 24 10.19 8.12 1.19
C SER A 24 11.34 9.09 1.47
N LEU A 25 12.02 9.55 0.42
CA LEU A 25 13.07 10.56 0.54
C LEU A 25 12.52 11.90 1.03
N LYS A 26 11.43 12.38 0.41
CA LYS A 26 10.78 13.65 0.74
C LYS A 26 10.33 13.71 2.20
N SER A 27 9.85 12.61 2.76
CA SER A 27 9.40 12.54 4.15
C SER A 27 10.49 12.78 5.19
N GLN A 28 11.78 12.72 4.78
CA GLN A 28 12.92 13.01 5.65
C GLN A 28 13.22 14.50 5.78
N PHE A 29 12.55 15.37 5.00
CA PHE A 29 12.79 16.81 4.98
C PHE A 29 11.51 17.58 5.32
N ALA A 30 11.50 18.27 6.47
CA ALA A 30 10.32 19.00 6.97
C ALA A 30 9.93 20.18 6.08
N ASN A 31 10.90 20.87 5.47
CA ASN A 31 10.69 22.13 4.73
C ASN A 31 11.18 21.99 3.28
N PHE A 32 10.71 20.97 2.57
CA PHE A 32 11.03 20.76 1.16
C PHE A 32 9.84 21.16 0.29
N ASP A 33 9.88 22.38 -0.27
CA ASP A 33 8.90 22.86 -1.24
C ASP A 33 9.33 22.43 -2.65
N TYR A 34 8.43 21.76 -3.37
CA TYR A 34 8.76 21.18 -4.67
C TYR A 34 7.56 21.10 -5.61
N GLU A 35 7.88 21.08 -6.89
CA GLU A 35 6.99 20.69 -7.99
C GLU A 35 7.52 19.42 -8.62
N LYS A 36 6.67 18.38 -8.68
CA LYS A 36 7.04 17.06 -9.22
C LYS A 36 6.57 16.92 -10.65
N LYS A 37 7.46 16.43 -11.53
CA LYS A 37 7.17 16.03 -12.92
C LYS A 37 7.63 14.60 -13.16
N GLU A 38 6.76 13.79 -13.73
CA GLU A 38 6.98 12.36 -13.97
C GLU A 38 7.09 12.06 -15.46
N TYR A 39 8.14 11.30 -15.82
CA TYR A 39 8.39 10.83 -17.17
C TYR A 39 8.56 9.33 -17.16
N ALA A 40 7.50 8.62 -17.54
CA ALA A 40 7.49 7.17 -17.67
C ALA A 40 7.88 6.76 -19.11
N PHE A 41 8.34 5.51 -19.25
CA PHE A 41 8.70 4.90 -20.53
C PHE A 41 9.72 5.70 -21.36
N VAL A 42 10.69 6.32 -20.69
CA VAL A 42 11.80 7.04 -21.33
C VAL A 42 12.82 6.04 -21.84
N ARG A 43 12.83 5.81 -23.16
CA ARG A 43 13.61 4.74 -23.81
C ARG A 43 14.48 5.23 -24.96
N THR A 44 14.54 6.55 -25.18
CA THR A 44 15.33 7.14 -26.26
C THR A 44 16.13 8.36 -25.77
N GLU A 45 17.27 8.61 -26.42
CA GLU A 45 18.09 9.79 -26.15
C GLU A 45 17.31 11.09 -26.41
N GLN A 46 16.49 11.12 -27.47
CA GLN A 46 15.65 12.27 -27.79
C GLN A 46 14.66 12.65 -26.68
N GLN A 47 14.09 11.66 -25.98
CA GLN A 47 13.23 11.91 -24.82
C GLN A 47 14.05 12.53 -23.69
N ILE A 48 15.25 12.01 -23.44
CA ILE A 48 16.17 12.55 -22.43
C ILE A 48 16.54 13.99 -22.74
N ASP A 49 16.88 14.29 -23.99
CA ASP A 49 17.24 15.66 -24.40
C ASP A 49 16.12 16.67 -24.17
N LYS A 50 14.86 16.28 -24.42
CA LYS A 50 13.70 17.13 -24.11
C LYS A 50 13.59 17.42 -22.61
N ILE A 51 13.77 16.39 -21.76
CA ILE A 51 13.73 16.53 -20.30
C ILE A 51 14.86 17.45 -19.82
N ILE A 52 16.09 17.22 -20.28
CA ILE A 52 17.25 18.04 -19.91
C ILE A 52 17.05 19.50 -20.33
N LYS A 53 16.55 19.73 -21.56
CA LYS A 53 16.24 21.08 -22.04
C LYS A 53 15.17 21.78 -21.20
N GLU A 54 14.23 21.04 -20.66
CA GLU A 54 13.21 21.58 -19.74
C GLU A 54 13.83 21.90 -18.38
N CYS A 55 14.58 20.96 -17.79
CA CYS A 55 15.29 21.14 -16.53
C CYS A 55 16.22 22.35 -16.54
N SER A 56 16.97 22.55 -17.64
CA SER A 56 17.96 23.64 -17.76
C SER A 56 17.36 25.04 -17.87
N LYS A 57 16.05 25.14 -18.11
CA LYS A 57 15.32 26.42 -18.14
C LYS A 57 14.86 26.92 -16.78
N LEU A 58 14.77 26.01 -15.81
CA LEU A 58 14.27 26.29 -14.47
C LEU A 58 15.41 26.21 -13.46
N GLN A 59 15.42 27.14 -12.52
CA GLN A 59 16.35 27.07 -11.38
C GLN A 59 15.93 25.93 -10.44
N ASN A 60 16.89 25.44 -9.66
CA ASN A 60 16.68 24.40 -8.64
C ASN A 60 16.02 23.10 -9.21
N SER A 61 16.43 22.71 -10.43
CA SER A 61 15.98 21.46 -11.03
C SER A 61 16.82 20.28 -10.53
N ILE A 62 16.15 19.16 -10.20
CA ILE A 62 16.79 17.91 -9.73
C ILE A 62 16.19 16.75 -10.53
N ILE A 63 17.03 15.85 -11.01
CA ILE A 63 16.60 14.62 -11.68
C ILE A 63 16.88 13.42 -10.79
N LEU A 64 15.84 12.59 -10.58
CA LEU A 64 15.99 11.22 -10.08
C LEU A 64 15.58 10.26 -11.20
N TYR A 65 16.33 9.17 -11.39
CA TYR A 65 15.99 8.24 -12.44
C TYR A 65 16.20 6.77 -12.08
N THR A 66 15.36 5.91 -12.69
CA THR A 66 15.43 4.45 -12.63
C THR A 66 15.52 3.85 -14.03
N ILE A 67 16.49 4.31 -14.83
CA ILE A 67 16.80 3.76 -16.14
C ILE A 67 17.78 2.60 -15.95
N VAL A 68 17.39 1.39 -16.35
CA VAL A 68 18.21 0.18 -16.20
C VAL A 68 19.09 -0.10 -17.43
N GLU A 69 18.74 0.42 -18.60
CA GLU A 69 19.56 0.30 -19.80
C GLU A 69 20.82 1.15 -19.67
N THR A 70 21.98 0.49 -19.72
CA THR A 70 23.28 1.10 -19.38
C THR A 70 23.65 2.30 -20.29
N LYS A 71 23.30 2.24 -21.59
CA LYS A 71 23.61 3.33 -22.53
C LYS A 71 22.80 4.58 -22.18
N LEU A 72 21.50 4.44 -22.00
CA LEU A 72 20.61 5.55 -21.64
C LEU A 72 20.90 6.10 -20.24
N ALA A 73 21.22 5.25 -19.26
CA ALA A 73 21.63 5.68 -17.93
C ALA A 73 22.90 6.54 -17.95
N LYS A 74 23.90 6.14 -18.75
CA LYS A 74 25.11 6.96 -18.97
C LYS A 74 24.80 8.25 -19.73
N TYR A 75 23.89 8.19 -20.69
CA TYR A 75 23.52 9.35 -21.51
C TYR A 75 22.83 10.42 -20.64
N ILE A 76 21.81 10.06 -19.84
CA ILE A 76 21.14 11.03 -18.98
C ILE A 76 22.10 11.66 -17.96
N SER A 77 22.97 10.86 -17.34
CA SER A 77 23.98 11.36 -16.40
C SER A 77 24.93 12.38 -17.06
N LYS A 78 25.47 12.04 -18.24
CA LYS A 78 26.36 12.91 -18.99
C LYS A 78 25.69 14.21 -19.44
N GLN A 79 24.45 14.14 -19.92
CA GLN A 79 23.70 15.34 -20.34
C GLN A 79 23.33 16.23 -19.16
N SER A 80 22.98 15.64 -18.03
CA SER A 80 22.67 16.38 -16.79
C SER A 80 23.94 17.12 -16.29
N GLU A 81 25.08 16.45 -16.25
CA GLU A 81 26.36 17.04 -15.85
C GLU A 81 26.74 18.22 -16.77
N LYS A 82 26.65 18.05 -18.10
CA LYS A 82 26.91 19.10 -19.09
C LYS A 82 26.02 20.33 -18.87
N ASN A 83 24.78 20.14 -18.45
CA ASN A 83 23.80 21.21 -18.20
C ASN A 83 23.75 21.65 -16.73
N LYS A 84 24.67 21.17 -15.89
CA LYS A 84 24.76 21.47 -14.43
C LYS A 84 23.46 21.19 -13.67
N VAL A 85 22.72 20.15 -14.06
CA VAL A 85 21.51 19.70 -13.39
C VAL A 85 21.87 18.52 -12.46
N PRO A 86 21.65 18.62 -11.13
CA PRO A 86 21.82 17.50 -10.22
C PRO A 86 21.00 16.26 -10.66
N CYS A 87 21.66 15.12 -10.79
CA CYS A 87 21.06 13.92 -11.35
C CYS A 87 21.47 12.67 -10.57
N PHE A 88 20.49 11.92 -10.07
CA PHE A 88 20.70 10.77 -9.19
C PHE A 88 20.10 9.50 -9.79
N GLY A 89 20.96 8.55 -10.16
CA GLY A 89 20.56 7.23 -10.62
C GLY A 89 20.37 6.27 -9.43
N ILE A 90 19.15 5.77 -9.26
CA ILE A 90 18.79 4.98 -8.08
C ILE A 90 19.27 3.53 -8.21
N LEU A 91 19.04 2.88 -9.35
CA LEU A 91 19.28 1.44 -9.52
C LEU A 91 20.67 1.08 -10.03
N GLY A 92 21.35 1.99 -10.75
CA GLY A 92 22.58 1.66 -11.48
C GLY A 92 23.67 1.06 -10.61
N ASN A 93 24.04 1.70 -9.52
CA ASN A 93 25.07 1.22 -8.58
C ASN A 93 24.65 -0.08 -7.86
N LEU A 94 23.38 -0.21 -7.52
CA LEU A 94 22.85 -1.43 -6.90
C LEU A 94 22.94 -2.61 -7.87
N ILE A 95 22.51 -2.44 -9.11
CA ILE A 95 22.62 -3.49 -10.15
C ILE A 95 24.07 -3.93 -10.34
N LEU A 96 25.02 -2.98 -10.40
CA LEU A 96 26.44 -3.30 -10.54
C LEU A 96 26.98 -4.05 -9.31
N SER A 97 26.61 -3.65 -8.12
CA SER A 97 27.02 -4.32 -6.87
C SER A 97 26.47 -5.74 -6.79
N PHE A 98 25.19 -5.94 -7.11
CA PHE A 98 24.56 -7.25 -7.16
C PHE A 98 25.16 -8.14 -8.26
N SER A 99 25.45 -7.59 -9.44
CA SER A 99 26.11 -8.33 -10.52
C SER A 99 27.46 -8.92 -10.09
N LYS A 100 28.25 -8.13 -9.35
CA LYS A 100 29.53 -8.58 -8.78
C LYS A 100 29.32 -9.64 -7.69
N LEU A 101 28.39 -9.40 -6.74
CA LEU A 101 28.14 -10.33 -5.64
C LEU A 101 27.62 -11.69 -6.12
N LEU A 102 26.70 -11.68 -7.10
CA LEU A 102 26.08 -12.88 -7.65
C LEU A 102 26.95 -13.55 -8.73
N ASN A 103 28.06 -12.91 -9.14
CA ASN A 103 28.88 -13.31 -10.29
C ASN A 103 28.02 -13.56 -11.56
N GLN A 104 27.04 -12.71 -11.80
CA GLN A 104 26.12 -12.80 -12.93
C GLN A 104 26.02 -11.47 -13.65
N LYS A 105 25.80 -11.51 -14.96
CA LYS A 105 25.53 -10.32 -15.76
C LYS A 105 24.06 -9.90 -15.59
N ALA A 106 23.84 -8.62 -15.28
CA ALA A 106 22.50 -8.08 -15.27
C ALA A 106 21.91 -8.02 -16.70
N ILE A 107 20.62 -8.31 -16.81
CA ILE A 107 19.92 -8.32 -18.12
C ILE A 107 19.60 -6.93 -18.66
N HIS A 108 19.61 -5.90 -17.82
CA HIS A 108 19.32 -4.51 -18.14
C HIS A 108 18.05 -4.28 -18.97
N LYS A 109 17.02 -5.14 -18.78
CA LYS A 109 15.75 -5.08 -19.51
C LYS A 109 14.75 -4.19 -18.74
N PRO A 110 14.26 -3.09 -19.32
CA PRO A 110 13.19 -2.29 -18.72
C PRO A 110 11.94 -3.12 -18.49
N SER A 111 11.22 -2.82 -17.40
CA SER A 111 9.97 -3.51 -17.02
C SER A 111 10.11 -5.02 -16.77
N ALA A 112 11.31 -5.54 -16.53
CA ALA A 112 11.54 -6.98 -16.29
C ALA A 112 10.80 -7.52 -15.05
N GLN A 113 10.37 -6.65 -14.14
CA GLN A 113 9.58 -6.99 -12.96
C GLN A 113 8.09 -7.24 -13.27
N HIS A 114 7.61 -6.85 -14.46
CA HIS A 114 6.20 -7.00 -14.85
C HIS A 114 6.03 -8.24 -15.75
N VAL A 115 6.34 -9.40 -15.21
CA VAL A 115 6.10 -10.68 -15.86
C VAL A 115 4.72 -11.19 -15.45
N LEU A 116 3.97 -11.75 -16.41
CA LEU A 116 2.70 -12.44 -16.15
C LEU A 116 3.04 -13.86 -15.69
N ASP A 117 3.50 -13.98 -14.46
CA ASP A 117 3.84 -15.24 -13.81
C ASP A 117 2.70 -15.71 -12.87
N ASP A 118 2.91 -16.88 -12.25
CA ASP A 118 1.94 -17.45 -11.30
C ASP A 118 1.63 -16.49 -10.14
N ASP A 119 2.60 -15.69 -9.72
CA ASP A 119 2.39 -14.72 -8.63
C ASP A 119 1.54 -13.53 -9.08
N TYR A 120 1.61 -13.16 -10.35
CA TYR A 120 0.68 -12.20 -10.94
C TYR A 120 -0.75 -12.74 -10.92
N TYR A 121 -0.98 -13.97 -11.40
CA TYR A 121 -2.32 -14.57 -11.43
C TYR A 121 -2.88 -14.79 -10.04
N LYS A 122 -2.07 -15.23 -9.06
CA LYS A 122 -2.47 -15.32 -7.64
C LYS A 122 -2.93 -13.98 -7.08
N ARG A 123 -2.25 -12.87 -7.42
CA ARG A 123 -2.67 -11.53 -7.00
C ARG A 123 -4.01 -11.14 -7.60
N ILE A 124 -4.21 -11.38 -8.90
CA ILE A 124 -5.50 -11.09 -9.56
C ILE A 124 -6.64 -11.90 -8.91
N GLU A 125 -6.42 -13.19 -8.66
CA GLU A 125 -7.38 -14.06 -7.97
C GLU A 125 -7.71 -13.55 -6.55
N ALA A 126 -6.68 -13.16 -5.78
CA ALA A 126 -6.87 -12.62 -4.45
C ALA A 126 -7.64 -11.29 -4.46
N ILE A 127 -7.39 -10.41 -5.43
CA ILE A 127 -8.14 -9.16 -5.61
C ILE A 127 -9.61 -9.45 -5.94
N GLN A 128 -9.88 -10.34 -6.90
CA GLN A 128 -11.26 -10.71 -7.29
C GLN A 128 -12.01 -11.34 -6.12
N PHE A 129 -11.37 -12.27 -5.40
CA PHE A 129 -11.93 -12.87 -4.18
C PHE A 129 -12.30 -11.79 -3.17
N THR A 130 -11.34 -10.95 -2.79
CA THR A 130 -11.51 -9.93 -1.75
C THR A 130 -12.60 -8.92 -2.10
N MET A 131 -12.68 -8.47 -3.36
CA MET A 131 -13.74 -7.55 -3.81
C MET A 131 -15.14 -8.19 -3.75
N SER A 132 -15.26 -9.49 -4.05
CA SER A 132 -16.54 -10.20 -4.01
C SER A 132 -16.99 -10.55 -2.59
N HIS A 133 -16.08 -10.53 -1.60
CA HIS A 133 -16.29 -10.91 -0.21
C HIS A 133 -16.18 -9.73 0.77
N ASP A 134 -16.27 -8.50 0.28
CA ASP A 134 -16.25 -7.31 1.14
C ASP A 134 -17.59 -7.12 1.87
N ASP A 135 -17.52 -6.53 3.05
CA ASP A 135 -18.67 -6.24 3.92
C ASP A 135 -19.56 -7.45 4.25
N GLY A 136 -18.95 -8.62 4.47
CA GLY A 136 -19.64 -9.84 4.91
C GLY A 136 -20.44 -10.54 3.81
N LYS A 137 -20.21 -10.21 2.55
CA LYS A 137 -20.80 -10.92 1.42
C LYS A 137 -20.15 -12.29 1.24
N LYS A 138 -20.89 -13.27 0.71
CA LYS A 138 -20.41 -14.62 0.36
C LYS A 138 -19.60 -15.30 1.47
N THR A 139 -20.08 -15.25 2.69
CA THR A 139 -19.42 -15.89 3.84
C THR A 139 -19.38 -17.41 3.76
N GLU A 140 -20.13 -18.02 2.84
CA GLU A 140 -20.07 -19.45 2.49
C GLU A 140 -18.70 -19.88 1.95
N ASP A 141 -17.97 -18.99 1.28
CA ASP A 141 -16.66 -19.25 0.69
C ASP A 141 -15.48 -19.08 1.69
N ILE A 142 -15.76 -18.97 2.97
CA ILE A 142 -14.79 -18.68 4.04
C ILE A 142 -13.57 -19.62 4.05
N ASN A 143 -13.77 -20.87 3.59
CA ASN A 143 -12.69 -21.87 3.50
C ASN A 143 -11.61 -21.52 2.45
N GLN A 144 -11.90 -20.60 1.52
CA GLN A 144 -10.99 -20.15 0.49
C GLN A 144 -10.17 -18.93 0.93
N ALA A 145 -10.54 -18.30 2.06
CA ALA A 145 -9.85 -17.13 2.56
C ALA A 145 -8.54 -17.50 3.26
N ASP A 146 -7.47 -16.79 2.95
CA ASP A 146 -6.21 -16.85 3.69
C ASP A 146 -6.33 -16.10 5.02
N ILE A 147 -6.97 -14.93 4.99
CA ILE A 147 -7.10 -14.00 6.12
C ILE A 147 -8.54 -13.54 6.25
N ILE A 148 -9.05 -13.49 7.48
CA ILE A 148 -10.37 -13.00 7.80
C ILE A 148 -10.25 -11.80 8.74
N LEU A 149 -10.74 -10.65 8.31
CA LEU A 149 -10.75 -9.42 9.10
C LEU A 149 -12.10 -9.21 9.75
N LEU A 150 -12.12 -9.07 11.07
CA LEU A 150 -13.28 -8.70 11.86
C LEU A 150 -13.07 -7.31 12.48
N GLY A 151 -14.13 -6.56 12.64
CA GLY A 151 -14.08 -5.29 13.36
C GLY A 151 -15.34 -4.47 13.17
N VAL A 152 -15.55 -3.51 14.05
CA VAL A 152 -16.66 -2.57 13.96
C VAL A 152 -16.53 -1.67 12.74
N SER A 153 -17.58 -0.94 12.39
CA SER A 153 -17.56 -0.01 11.24
C SER A 153 -16.44 1.03 11.40
N ARG A 154 -15.71 1.29 10.29
CA ARG A 154 -14.61 2.28 10.17
C ARG A 154 -13.28 1.90 10.83
N THR A 155 -13.02 0.64 11.10
CA THR A 155 -11.70 0.15 11.52
C THR A 155 -10.77 -0.18 10.34
N SER A 156 -10.92 0.48 9.19
CA SER A 156 -10.08 0.32 7.99
C SER A 156 -10.02 -1.09 7.41
N LYS A 157 -11.03 -1.96 7.66
CA LYS A 157 -11.06 -3.33 7.13
C LYS A 157 -10.95 -3.38 5.61
N THR A 158 -11.85 -2.71 4.89
CA THR A 158 -11.88 -2.69 3.42
C THR A 158 -10.56 -2.22 2.79
N PRO A 159 -9.97 -1.05 3.13
CA PRO A 159 -8.70 -0.67 2.54
C PRO A 159 -7.56 -1.62 2.91
N THR A 160 -7.56 -2.20 4.11
CA THR A 160 -6.56 -3.20 4.53
C THR A 160 -6.72 -4.51 3.75
N SER A 161 -7.95 -4.99 3.53
CA SER A 161 -8.21 -6.20 2.76
C SER A 161 -7.77 -6.05 1.29
N ILE A 162 -8.02 -4.89 0.68
CA ILE A 162 -7.57 -4.57 -0.67
C ILE A 162 -6.02 -4.53 -0.74
N TYR A 163 -5.37 -3.94 0.26
CA TYR A 163 -3.91 -3.91 0.33
C TYR A 163 -3.31 -5.32 0.45
N LEU A 164 -3.89 -6.19 1.29
CA LEU A 164 -3.50 -7.59 1.44
C LEU A 164 -3.71 -8.38 0.14
N ALA A 165 -4.82 -8.14 -0.55
CA ALA A 165 -5.12 -8.77 -1.83
C ALA A 165 -4.08 -8.40 -2.91
N ASN A 166 -3.61 -7.16 -2.96
CA ASN A 166 -2.50 -6.74 -3.81
C ASN A 166 -1.16 -7.43 -3.47
N ARG A 167 -1.06 -8.07 -2.31
CA ARG A 167 0.06 -8.92 -1.88
C ARG A 167 -0.21 -10.41 -2.11
N GLY A 168 -1.35 -10.76 -2.73
CA GLY A 168 -1.73 -12.14 -3.07
C GLY A 168 -2.50 -12.88 -1.99
N TYR A 169 -2.96 -12.22 -0.92
CA TYR A 169 -3.73 -12.84 0.15
C TYR A 169 -5.23 -12.69 -0.09
N LYS A 170 -5.96 -13.80 -0.25
CA LYS A 170 -7.42 -13.82 -0.28
C LYS A 170 -7.97 -13.40 1.06
N THR A 171 -8.53 -12.19 1.13
CA THR A 171 -8.97 -11.61 2.39
C THR A 171 -10.47 -11.44 2.42
N LEU A 172 -11.11 -11.99 3.44
CA LEU A 172 -12.54 -11.85 3.70
C LEU A 172 -12.75 -10.81 4.80
N ASN A 173 -13.62 -9.83 4.55
CA ASN A 173 -13.94 -8.76 5.48
C ASN A 173 -15.35 -8.92 6.03
N ILE A 174 -15.47 -9.12 7.35
CA ILE A 174 -16.78 -9.28 8.03
C ILE A 174 -16.95 -8.12 9.02
N PRO A 175 -17.91 -7.23 8.79
CA PRO A 175 -18.23 -6.17 9.74
C PRO A 175 -18.94 -6.74 10.97
N LEU A 176 -18.53 -6.27 12.14
CA LEU A 176 -19.25 -6.53 13.39
C LEU A 176 -20.32 -5.45 13.55
N VAL A 177 -21.58 -5.81 13.34
CA VAL A 177 -22.76 -4.97 13.58
C VAL A 177 -23.62 -5.70 14.60
N LEU A 178 -24.36 -4.95 15.41
CA LEU A 178 -25.15 -5.49 16.52
C LEU A 178 -26.08 -6.66 16.13
N ASP A 179 -26.59 -6.66 14.89
CA ASP A 179 -27.53 -7.66 14.38
C ASP A 179 -26.90 -8.73 13.46
N HIS A 180 -25.63 -8.61 13.10
CA HIS A 180 -24.96 -9.59 12.23
C HIS A 180 -24.24 -10.65 13.05
N LYS A 181 -24.77 -11.86 13.00
CA LYS A 181 -24.12 -13.02 13.62
C LYS A 181 -22.87 -13.41 12.81
N ILE A 182 -21.76 -13.55 13.52
CA ILE A 182 -20.54 -14.13 12.93
C ILE A 182 -20.87 -15.53 12.39
N PRO A 183 -20.39 -15.91 11.20
CA PRO A 183 -20.60 -17.23 10.63
C PRO A 183 -20.29 -18.33 11.64
N GLN A 184 -21.21 -19.29 11.78
CA GLN A 184 -21.12 -20.37 12.79
C GLN A 184 -19.81 -21.16 12.64
N ILE A 185 -19.35 -21.36 11.41
CA ILE A 185 -18.10 -22.08 11.09
C ILE A 185 -16.86 -21.44 11.76
N LEU A 186 -16.83 -20.10 11.95
CA LEU A 186 -15.74 -19.42 12.65
C LEU A 186 -15.74 -19.69 14.14
N LYS A 187 -16.93 -19.88 14.73
CA LYS A 187 -17.08 -20.19 16.16
C LYS A 187 -16.70 -21.63 16.47
N GLU A 188 -17.05 -22.55 15.58
CA GLU A 188 -16.80 -23.98 15.74
C GLU A 188 -15.34 -24.35 15.42
N ASN A 189 -14.72 -23.66 14.47
CA ASN A 189 -13.37 -23.94 13.98
C ASN A 189 -12.43 -22.74 14.14
N PHE A 190 -12.49 -22.05 15.28
CA PHE A 190 -11.80 -20.79 15.53
C PHE A 190 -10.27 -20.87 15.37
N SER A 191 -9.65 -22.03 15.53
CA SER A 191 -8.20 -22.25 15.34
C SER A 191 -7.80 -22.49 13.89
N LYS A 192 -8.74 -22.95 13.04
CA LYS A 192 -8.47 -23.30 11.63
C LYS A 192 -8.15 -22.05 10.77
N PHE A 193 -8.90 -20.97 10.99
CA PHE A 193 -8.83 -19.78 10.16
C PHE A 193 -7.88 -18.72 10.73
N CYS A 194 -7.20 -17.98 9.88
CA CYS A 194 -6.45 -16.79 10.29
C CYS A 194 -7.41 -15.62 10.46
N VAL A 195 -8.04 -15.53 11.63
CA VAL A 195 -8.96 -14.46 11.99
C VAL A 195 -8.22 -13.38 12.77
N ILE A 196 -8.42 -12.12 12.39
CA ILE A 196 -7.78 -10.97 13.04
C ILE A 196 -8.82 -9.91 13.32
N GLY A 197 -8.90 -9.50 14.59
CA GLY A 197 -9.76 -8.41 15.04
C GLY A 197 -9.08 -7.05 14.85
N LEU A 198 -9.76 -6.12 14.17
CA LEU A 198 -9.33 -4.73 14.10
C LEU A 198 -10.16 -3.88 15.05
N VAL A 199 -9.49 -3.14 15.91
CA VAL A 199 -10.10 -2.20 16.87
C VAL A 199 -9.51 -0.81 16.70
N ALA A 200 -10.29 0.21 17.06
CA ALA A 200 -9.80 1.57 17.11
C ALA A 200 -10.43 2.32 18.30
N ASP A 201 -9.86 3.46 18.61
CA ASP A 201 -10.35 4.37 19.63
C ASP A 201 -11.78 4.84 19.30
N PRO A 202 -12.74 4.79 20.25
CA PRO A 202 -14.13 5.16 20.01
C PRO A 202 -14.34 6.62 19.59
N GLU A 203 -13.57 7.57 20.14
CA GLU A 203 -13.67 8.96 19.80
C GLU A 203 -13.22 9.17 18.35
N ARG A 204 -12.09 8.56 17.98
CA ARG A 204 -11.61 8.57 16.60
C ARG A 204 -12.60 7.95 15.62
N LEU A 205 -13.23 6.83 15.99
CA LEU A 205 -14.28 6.22 15.16
C LEU A 205 -15.48 7.15 14.98
N SER A 206 -15.92 7.85 16.05
CA SER A 206 -16.99 8.83 15.96
C SER A 206 -16.68 9.96 14.98
N GLU A 207 -15.46 10.52 15.02
CA GLU A 207 -15.01 11.54 14.07
C GLU A 207 -15.08 11.06 12.61
N ILE A 208 -14.52 9.87 12.33
CA ILE A 208 -14.52 9.28 11.00
C ILE A 208 -15.95 8.99 10.52
N ARG A 209 -16.80 8.49 11.42
CA ARG A 209 -18.21 8.17 11.11
C ARG A 209 -18.99 9.46 10.78
N ARG A 210 -18.78 10.56 11.51
CA ARG A 210 -19.39 11.88 11.21
C ARG A 210 -19.01 12.38 9.83
N THR A 211 -17.72 12.37 9.49
CA THR A 211 -17.24 12.81 8.18
C THR A 211 -17.85 12.00 7.02
N ARG A 212 -18.09 10.69 7.22
CA ARG A 212 -18.69 9.82 6.18
C ARG A 212 -20.21 9.96 6.10
N ALA A 213 -20.87 10.22 7.22
CA ALA A 213 -22.32 10.32 7.29
C ALA A 213 -22.84 11.60 6.65
N SER A 214 -22.04 12.68 6.63
CA SER A 214 -22.36 13.90 5.87
C SER A 214 -22.49 13.66 4.35
N VAL A 215 -21.98 12.54 3.85
CA VAL A 215 -22.04 12.15 2.41
C VAL A 215 -23.23 11.21 2.12
N ASN A 216 -23.77 10.49 3.13
CA ASN A 216 -24.84 9.49 2.97
C ASN A 216 -26.04 9.84 3.88
N GLN A 217 -27.12 10.36 3.30
CA GLN A 217 -28.33 10.84 4.00
C GLN A 217 -29.25 9.75 4.59
N SER A 218 -28.91 8.46 4.53
CA SER A 218 -29.83 7.37 4.85
C SER A 218 -29.59 6.65 6.20
N ILE A 219 -28.69 7.15 7.06
CA ILE A 219 -28.35 6.50 8.33
C ILE A 219 -28.82 7.40 9.49
N ASP A 220 -29.39 6.81 10.55
CA ASP A 220 -29.60 7.54 11.80
C ASP A 220 -28.23 8.01 12.35
N LEU A 221 -27.92 9.26 12.03
CA LEU A 221 -26.67 9.91 12.34
C LEU A 221 -26.36 9.91 13.84
N LYS A 222 -27.38 10.05 14.70
CA LYS A 222 -27.18 10.16 16.15
C LYS A 222 -26.67 8.84 16.73
N ALA A 223 -27.33 7.73 16.44
CA ALA A 223 -26.93 6.41 16.94
C ALA A 223 -25.59 5.96 16.35
N TYR A 224 -25.35 6.23 15.06
CA TYR A 224 -24.12 5.81 14.35
C TYR A 224 -22.84 6.54 14.80
N THR A 225 -22.98 7.76 15.30
CA THR A 225 -21.84 8.61 15.70
C THR A 225 -21.74 8.82 17.21
N ASP A 226 -22.64 8.21 18.00
CA ASP A 226 -22.62 8.32 19.45
C ASP A 226 -21.41 7.57 20.03
N VAL A 227 -20.57 8.29 20.77
CA VAL A 227 -19.32 7.78 21.33
C VAL A 227 -19.57 6.65 22.33
N GLU A 228 -20.62 6.77 23.16
CA GLU A 228 -20.92 5.74 24.16
C GLU A 228 -21.41 4.44 23.50
N ALA A 229 -22.25 4.54 22.47
CA ALA A 229 -22.64 3.37 21.68
C ALA A 229 -21.41 2.72 21.00
N ILE A 230 -20.53 3.52 20.43
CA ILE A 230 -19.28 3.02 19.81
C ILE A 230 -18.35 2.35 20.84
N LYS A 231 -18.24 2.88 22.06
CA LYS A 231 -17.48 2.23 23.14
C LYS A 231 -18.00 0.84 23.41
N VAL A 232 -19.32 0.68 23.52
CA VAL A 232 -19.96 -0.62 23.74
C VAL A 232 -19.67 -1.59 22.59
N GLU A 233 -19.77 -1.13 21.31
CA GLU A 233 -19.43 -1.94 20.15
C GLU A 233 -17.96 -2.42 20.19
N VAL A 234 -17.02 -1.53 20.48
CA VAL A 234 -15.58 -1.84 20.55
C VAL A 234 -15.28 -2.79 21.70
N GLU A 235 -15.85 -2.57 22.87
CA GLU A 235 -15.66 -3.47 24.02
C GLU A 235 -16.22 -4.87 23.77
N ASN A 236 -17.40 -4.97 23.17
CA ASN A 236 -18.00 -6.25 22.82
C ASN A 236 -17.14 -6.99 21.78
N SER A 237 -16.60 -6.27 20.79
CA SER A 237 -15.69 -6.86 19.83
C SER A 237 -14.39 -7.37 20.48
N LYS A 238 -13.77 -6.61 21.39
CA LYS A 238 -12.59 -7.02 22.17
C LYS A 238 -12.87 -8.26 23.02
N LYS A 239 -14.01 -8.31 23.72
CA LYS A 239 -14.42 -9.48 24.51
C LYS A 239 -14.54 -10.73 23.64
N MET A 240 -15.17 -10.60 22.47
CA MET A 240 -15.31 -11.68 21.51
C MET A 240 -13.95 -12.16 20.98
N PHE A 241 -13.06 -11.26 20.56
CA PHE A 241 -11.72 -11.64 20.08
C PHE A 241 -10.94 -12.39 21.16
N LYS A 242 -11.02 -11.94 22.42
CA LYS A 242 -10.41 -12.62 23.57
C LYS A 242 -11.02 -14.01 23.79
N GLN A 243 -12.35 -14.14 23.71
CA GLN A 243 -13.06 -15.41 23.89
C GLN A 243 -12.62 -16.49 22.90
N TYR A 244 -12.40 -16.12 21.64
CA TYR A 244 -11.97 -17.05 20.59
C TYR A 244 -10.45 -17.09 20.37
N GLY A 245 -9.67 -16.36 21.18
CA GLY A 245 -8.21 -16.30 21.05
C GLY A 245 -7.74 -15.67 19.74
N TRP A 246 -8.56 -14.81 19.13
CA TRP A 246 -8.19 -14.13 17.88
C TRP A 246 -7.29 -12.93 18.17
N PRO A 247 -6.13 -12.82 17.47
CA PRO A 247 -5.25 -11.67 17.61
C PRO A 247 -5.98 -10.36 17.29
N THR A 248 -5.65 -9.32 18.04
CA THR A 248 -6.28 -8.01 17.91
C THR A 248 -5.23 -6.98 17.54
N ILE A 249 -5.52 -6.12 16.58
CA ILE A 249 -4.66 -5.01 16.15
C ILE A 249 -5.42 -3.71 16.37
N ASP A 250 -4.82 -2.78 17.12
CA ASP A 250 -5.29 -1.41 17.25
C ASP A 250 -4.83 -0.59 16.04
N VAL A 251 -5.79 -0.04 15.31
CA VAL A 251 -5.55 0.73 14.07
C VAL A 251 -5.72 2.24 14.25
N THR A 252 -5.88 2.72 15.47
CA THR A 252 -6.21 4.13 15.79
C THR A 252 -5.28 5.14 15.12
N ARG A 253 -3.97 4.85 15.14
CA ARG A 253 -2.91 5.72 14.59
C ARG A 253 -1.98 4.97 13.63
N ARG A 254 -2.50 3.93 12.96
CA ARG A 254 -1.73 3.13 12.01
C ARG A 254 -2.19 3.39 10.58
N SER A 255 -1.24 3.39 9.68
CA SER A 255 -1.50 3.32 8.24
C SER A 255 -2.05 1.93 7.86
N VAL A 256 -2.65 1.85 6.68
CA VAL A 256 -3.10 0.58 6.09
C VAL A 256 -1.93 -0.36 5.90
N GLU A 257 -0.78 0.17 5.46
CA GLU A 257 0.46 -0.56 5.21
C GLU A 257 1.03 -1.18 6.49
N GLU A 258 1.10 -0.43 7.59
CA GLU A 258 1.56 -0.91 8.90
C GLU A 258 0.63 -1.99 9.48
N THR A 259 -0.68 -1.77 9.32
CA THR A 259 -1.70 -2.74 9.71
C THR A 259 -1.54 -4.04 8.92
N ALA A 260 -1.43 -3.95 7.59
CA ALA A 260 -1.26 -5.10 6.72
C ALA A 260 0.06 -5.85 7.00
N ALA A 261 1.16 -5.14 7.25
CA ALA A 261 2.44 -5.76 7.62
C ALA A 261 2.32 -6.57 8.92
N SER A 262 1.61 -6.04 9.93
CA SER A 262 1.33 -6.76 11.18
C SER A 262 0.48 -8.00 10.96
N ILE A 263 -0.53 -7.91 10.09
CA ILE A 263 -1.41 -9.02 9.71
C ILE A 263 -0.62 -10.13 9.01
N ILE A 264 0.20 -9.80 8.03
CA ILE A 264 1.03 -10.76 7.29
C ILE A 264 1.95 -11.51 8.26
N LYS A 265 2.60 -10.80 9.19
CA LYS A 265 3.44 -11.44 10.21
C LYS A 265 2.66 -12.46 11.06
N ILE A 266 1.45 -12.12 11.48
CA ILE A 266 0.58 -13.04 12.24
C ILE A 266 0.21 -14.27 11.39
N PHE A 267 -0.15 -14.05 10.13
CA PHE A 267 -0.50 -15.12 9.19
C PHE A 267 0.67 -16.09 8.98
N GLU A 268 1.87 -15.58 8.74
CA GLU A 268 3.08 -16.38 8.56
C GLU A 268 3.43 -17.22 9.81
N ILE A 269 3.33 -16.62 11.01
CA ILE A 269 3.53 -17.35 12.27
C ILE A 269 2.51 -18.48 12.42
N LYS A 270 1.25 -18.23 12.01
CA LYS A 270 0.21 -19.25 12.10
C LYS A 270 0.39 -20.38 11.09
N LYS A 271 0.86 -20.06 9.88
CA LYS A 271 1.10 -21.04 8.82
C LYS A 271 2.26 -21.99 9.14
N ASN A 272 3.23 -21.53 9.94
CA ASN A 272 4.42 -22.27 10.34
C ASN A 272 4.25 -23.07 11.64
N LYS A 273 3.07 -23.06 12.26
CA LYS A 273 2.67 -23.90 13.41
C LYS A 273 1.86 -25.10 12.96
#